data_13083302ec4fe77a6f6e1f2ae0ed910a
#
_entry.id   13083302ec4fe77a6f6e1f2ae0ed910a
#
_cell.length_a   1.000
_cell.length_b   1.000
_cell.length_c   1.000
_cell.angle_alpha   90.00
_cell.angle_beta   90.00
_cell.angle_gamma   90.00
#
_symmetry.space_group_name_H-M   'P 1'
#
loop_
_entity.id
_entity.type
_entity.pdbx_description
1 polymer ?
#
loop_
_entity_poly.entity_id
_entity_poly.type
_entity_poly.pdbx_seq_one_letter_code
_entity_poly.pdbx_strand_id
1 'polypeptide(L)'
;MLAAYLAERLSARLFVPLALALALAASAGDVSLGVLAVDAGFALMLLAQFRSWDDLADRGRDAVSHPDRVIVQAASVAPIVGFSGALAILNICVAIERDGSGIAVSVLTMLIFTLGTWYALRAGRTAAGDHLLLSKYPAIVVVIAGERVLSAPVFILGSALALYFAVFAYEVWHDPASPLSIGGHR
;
A
#
# COMPACT_ATOMS: atom_id res chain seq x y z
N MET A 1 -3.76 4.96 22.29
CA MET A 1 -4.10 3.88 21.33
C MET A 1 -3.51 4.17 19.95
N LEU A 2 -3.93 5.23 19.20
CA LEU A 2 -3.41 5.50 17.85
C LEU A 2 -1.87 5.60 17.82
N ALA A 3 -1.24 6.34 18.72
CA ALA A 3 0.22 6.46 18.77
C ALA A 3 0.93 5.10 18.97
N ALA A 4 0.39 4.24 19.84
CA ALA A 4 0.93 2.89 20.05
C ALA A 4 0.78 2.02 18.80
N TYR A 5 -0.36 2.10 18.11
CA TYR A 5 -0.61 1.44 16.85
C TYR A 5 0.39 1.90 15.77
N LEU A 6 0.58 3.21 15.61
CA LEU A 6 1.52 3.76 14.62
C LEU A 6 2.96 3.31 14.90
N ALA A 7 3.38 3.31 16.18
CA ALA A 7 4.71 2.85 16.58
C ALA A 7 4.91 1.35 16.30
N GLU A 8 3.88 0.52 16.49
CA GLU A 8 3.93 -0.92 16.22
C GLU A 8 3.95 -1.22 14.71
N ARG A 9 3.09 -0.53 13.92
CA ARG A 9 2.78 -0.95 12.55
C ARG A 9 3.45 -0.14 11.45
N LEU A 10 3.90 1.09 11.74
CA LEU A 10 4.54 1.98 10.77
C LEU A 10 6.01 2.24 11.14
N SER A 11 6.79 1.16 11.25
CA SER A 11 8.23 1.25 11.51
C SER A 11 8.95 2.05 10.42
N ALA A 12 9.58 3.16 10.80
CA ALA A 12 10.36 3.98 9.86
C ALA A 12 11.46 3.19 9.14
N ARG A 13 12.03 2.16 9.80
CA ARG A 13 13.08 1.31 9.22
C ARG A 13 12.61 0.54 7.98
N LEU A 14 11.31 0.22 7.88
CA LEU A 14 10.73 -0.48 6.75
C LEU A 14 10.05 0.51 5.79
N PHE A 15 9.24 1.43 6.32
CA PHE A 15 8.38 2.28 5.49
C PHE A 15 9.14 3.38 4.77
N VAL A 16 10.22 3.94 5.36
CA VAL A 16 11.01 4.98 4.70
C VAL A 16 11.78 4.43 3.49
N PRO A 17 12.54 3.32 3.58
CA PRO A 17 13.17 2.73 2.39
C PRO A 17 12.17 2.31 1.31
N LEU A 18 11.01 1.74 1.71
CA LEU A 18 9.97 1.36 0.75
C LEU A 18 9.38 2.58 0.04
N ALA A 19 9.10 3.66 0.77
CA ALA A 19 8.60 4.91 0.18
C ALA A 19 9.61 5.53 -0.80
N LEU A 20 10.90 5.50 -0.46
CA LEU A 20 11.96 5.96 -1.36
C LEU A 20 12.05 5.08 -2.61
N ALA A 21 11.93 3.75 -2.48
CA ALA A 21 11.91 2.84 -3.62
C ALA A 21 10.71 3.12 -4.55
N LEU A 22 9.53 3.36 -3.99
CA LEU A 22 8.32 3.73 -4.73
C LEU A 22 8.49 5.07 -5.46
N ALA A 23 9.06 6.08 -4.78
CA ALA A 23 9.33 7.39 -5.35
C ALA A 23 10.36 7.31 -6.50
N LEU A 24 11.43 6.53 -6.33
CA LEU A 24 12.41 6.28 -7.38
C LEU A 24 11.79 5.56 -8.58
N ALA A 25 10.98 4.55 -8.35
CA ALA A 25 10.25 3.85 -9.42
C ALA A 25 9.30 4.77 -10.20
N ALA A 26 8.75 5.79 -9.54
CA ALA A 26 7.84 6.77 -10.12
C ALA A 26 8.54 7.99 -10.76
N SER A 27 9.87 8.13 -10.61
CA SER A 27 10.61 9.35 -10.96
C SER A 27 10.78 9.58 -12.46
N ALA A 28 10.58 8.55 -13.29
CA ALA A 28 10.84 8.61 -14.74
C ALA A 28 12.29 9.06 -15.11
N GLY A 29 13.23 8.86 -14.17
CA GLY A 29 14.62 9.28 -14.34
C GLY A 29 14.93 10.69 -13.80
N ASP A 30 13.93 11.48 -13.40
CA ASP A 30 14.14 12.75 -12.68
C ASP A 30 14.31 12.45 -11.18
N VAL A 31 15.55 12.47 -10.73
CA VAL A 31 15.95 12.20 -9.35
C VAL A 31 16.33 13.47 -8.58
N SER A 32 15.74 14.63 -8.93
CA SER A 32 15.94 15.82 -8.13
C SER A 32 15.49 15.60 -6.68
N LEU A 33 16.31 16.03 -5.71
CA LEU A 33 16.04 15.77 -4.27
C LEU A 33 14.69 16.30 -3.81
N GLY A 34 14.27 17.47 -4.35
CA GLY A 34 12.99 18.07 -4.00
C GLY A 34 11.82 17.22 -4.46
N VAL A 35 11.81 16.78 -5.71
CA VAL A 35 10.76 15.90 -6.28
C VAL A 35 10.73 14.57 -5.54
N LEU A 36 11.91 13.96 -5.35
CA LEU A 36 12.02 12.68 -4.65
C LEU A 36 11.49 12.74 -3.21
N ALA A 37 11.79 13.82 -2.47
CA ALA A 37 11.30 14.01 -1.10
C ALA A 37 9.78 14.15 -1.05
N VAL A 38 9.19 14.91 -1.98
CA VAL A 38 7.72 15.07 -2.09
C VAL A 38 7.05 13.75 -2.48
N ASP A 39 7.61 13.03 -3.46
CA ASP A 39 7.12 11.73 -3.90
C ASP A 39 7.21 10.68 -2.78
N ALA A 40 8.32 10.66 -2.03
CA ALA A 40 8.48 9.77 -0.88
C ALA A 40 7.50 10.11 0.26
N GLY A 41 7.25 11.38 0.51
CA GLY A 41 6.23 11.84 1.46
C GLY A 41 4.83 11.35 1.05
N PHE A 42 4.47 11.48 -0.21
CA PHE A 42 3.20 10.97 -0.74
C PHE A 42 3.12 9.44 -0.67
N ALA A 43 4.21 8.74 -1.02
CA ALA A 43 4.32 7.30 -0.85
C ALA A 43 4.09 6.85 0.59
N LEU A 44 4.67 7.55 1.58
CA LEU A 44 4.46 7.25 3.01
C LEU A 44 3.00 7.38 3.42
N MET A 45 2.30 8.42 2.96
CA MET A 45 0.87 8.59 3.25
C MET A 45 0.02 7.48 2.63
N LEU A 46 0.29 7.08 1.38
CA LEU A 46 -0.39 5.97 0.71
C LEU A 46 -0.11 4.63 1.43
N LEU A 47 1.14 4.35 1.77
CA LEU A 47 1.53 3.15 2.51
C LEU A 47 0.85 3.10 3.88
N ALA A 48 0.80 4.22 4.61
CA ALA A 48 0.15 4.29 5.92
C ALA A 48 -1.36 4.05 5.82
N GLN A 49 -2.03 4.63 4.80
CA GLN A 49 -3.44 4.39 4.53
C GLN A 49 -3.72 2.91 4.28
N PHE A 50 -3.03 2.31 3.31
CA PHE A 50 -3.30 0.91 2.93
C PHE A 50 -2.87 -0.05 4.04
N ARG A 51 -1.81 0.25 4.79
CA ARG A 51 -1.42 -0.57 5.95
C ARG A 51 -2.48 -0.55 7.04
N SER A 52 -2.99 0.63 7.39
CA SER A 52 -4.05 0.72 8.40
C SER A 52 -5.34 0.03 7.94
N TRP A 53 -5.62 0.05 6.66
CA TRP A 53 -6.78 -0.63 6.09
C TRP A 53 -6.63 -2.15 6.11
N ASP A 54 -5.44 -2.67 5.72
CA ASP A 54 -5.11 -4.10 5.84
C ASP A 54 -5.33 -4.59 7.28
N ASP A 55 -4.77 -3.88 8.26
CA ASP A 55 -4.84 -4.26 9.67
C ASP A 55 -6.28 -4.21 10.22
N LEU A 56 -7.11 -3.23 9.80
CA LEU A 56 -8.53 -3.17 10.15
C LEU A 56 -9.30 -4.35 9.58
N ALA A 57 -9.03 -4.70 8.32
CA ALA A 57 -9.70 -5.80 7.63
C ALA A 57 -9.27 -7.18 8.18
N ASP A 58 -8.05 -7.30 8.70
CA ASP A 58 -7.48 -8.53 9.24
C ASP A 58 -7.67 -8.70 10.75
N ARG A 59 -8.24 -7.71 11.45
CA ARG A 59 -8.37 -7.72 12.91
C ARG A 59 -8.96 -9.02 13.48
N GLY A 60 -9.99 -9.57 12.83
CA GLY A 60 -10.63 -10.81 13.27
C GLY A 60 -9.69 -12.03 13.17
N ARG A 61 -8.88 -12.09 12.12
CA ARG A 61 -7.86 -13.13 11.94
C ARG A 61 -6.71 -12.94 12.94
N ASP A 62 -6.26 -11.71 13.08
CA ASP A 62 -5.19 -11.34 14.02
C ASP A 62 -5.55 -11.65 15.48
N ALA A 63 -6.83 -11.60 15.83
CA ALA A 63 -7.28 -12.00 17.17
C ALA A 63 -6.94 -13.47 17.51
N VAL A 64 -6.82 -14.32 16.49
CA VAL A 64 -6.44 -15.73 16.65
C VAL A 64 -4.92 -15.92 16.55
N SER A 65 -4.28 -15.29 15.56
CA SER A 65 -2.86 -15.54 15.24
C SER A 65 -1.90 -14.60 16.00
N HIS A 66 -2.34 -13.40 16.35
CA HIS A 66 -1.54 -12.34 16.98
C HIS A 66 -2.36 -11.57 18.02
N PRO A 67 -2.80 -12.21 19.11
CA PRO A 67 -3.70 -11.60 20.10
C PRO A 67 -3.09 -10.38 20.81
N ASP A 68 -1.75 -10.27 20.81
CA ASP A 68 -1.03 -9.18 21.50
C ASP A 68 -0.97 -7.88 20.69
N ARG A 69 -1.42 -7.87 19.43
CA ARG A 69 -1.41 -6.65 18.60
C ARG A 69 -2.28 -5.55 19.20
N VAL A 70 -1.78 -4.31 19.16
CA VAL A 70 -2.50 -3.12 19.68
C VAL A 70 -3.91 -3.00 19.09
N ILE A 71 -4.08 -3.26 17.78
CA ILE A 71 -5.39 -3.17 17.12
C ILE A 71 -6.38 -4.25 17.62
N VAL A 72 -5.86 -5.42 17.99
CA VAL A 72 -6.69 -6.53 18.53
C VAL A 72 -7.14 -6.22 19.94
N GLN A 73 -6.21 -5.75 20.80
CA GLN A 73 -6.50 -5.43 22.20
C GLN A 73 -7.29 -4.14 22.39
N ALA A 74 -7.41 -3.32 21.34
CA ALA A 74 -8.10 -2.03 21.44
C ALA A 74 -9.59 -2.22 21.72
N ALA A 75 -10.10 -1.54 22.78
CA ALA A 75 -11.52 -1.49 23.10
C ALA A 75 -12.35 -0.82 21.98
N SER A 76 -11.73 0.10 21.21
CA SER A 76 -12.34 0.73 20.05
C SER A 76 -11.29 0.97 18.96
N VAL A 77 -11.64 0.66 17.73
CA VAL A 77 -10.81 0.93 16.54
C VAL A 77 -11.15 2.27 15.87
N ALA A 78 -12.13 3.01 16.39
CA ALA A 78 -12.58 4.27 15.79
C ALA A 78 -11.44 5.26 15.48
N PRO A 79 -10.40 5.45 16.33
CA PRO A 79 -9.28 6.32 15.99
C PRO A 79 -8.44 5.84 14.80
N ILE A 80 -8.32 4.52 14.58
CA ILE A 80 -7.60 3.97 13.42
C ILE A 80 -8.45 4.11 12.15
N VAL A 81 -9.76 3.88 12.25
CA VAL A 81 -10.71 4.11 11.16
C VAL A 81 -10.70 5.57 10.75
N GLY A 82 -10.76 6.51 11.72
CA GLY A 82 -10.68 7.95 11.46
C GLY A 82 -9.35 8.34 10.80
N PHE A 83 -8.24 7.81 11.28
CA PHE A 83 -6.91 8.03 10.70
C PHE A 83 -6.83 7.53 9.25
N SER A 84 -7.28 6.29 8.99
CA SER A 84 -7.28 5.70 7.65
C SER A 84 -8.18 6.48 6.68
N GLY A 85 -9.36 6.90 7.14
CA GLY A 85 -10.29 7.72 6.36
C GLY A 85 -9.73 9.11 6.05
N ALA A 86 -9.10 9.76 7.03
CA ALA A 86 -8.44 11.06 6.83
C ALA A 86 -7.30 10.96 5.82
N LEU A 87 -6.48 9.90 5.91
CA LEU A 87 -5.43 9.64 4.91
C LEU A 87 -6.02 9.39 3.51
N ALA A 88 -7.12 8.66 3.39
CA ALA A 88 -7.75 8.41 2.09
C ALA A 88 -8.20 9.73 1.43
N ILE A 89 -8.85 10.61 2.19
CA ILE A 89 -9.25 11.94 1.70
C ILE A 89 -8.01 12.77 1.32
N LEU A 90 -7.02 12.84 2.21
CA LEU A 90 -5.80 13.61 1.96
C LEU A 90 -5.05 13.11 0.71
N ASN A 91 -4.90 11.79 0.55
CA ASN A 91 -4.24 11.20 -0.61
C ASN A 91 -4.98 11.50 -1.92
N ILE A 92 -6.32 11.51 -1.91
CA ILE A 92 -7.12 11.91 -3.08
C ILE A 92 -6.89 13.41 -3.39
N CYS A 93 -6.92 14.27 -2.38
CA CYS A 93 -6.65 15.71 -2.57
C CYS A 93 -5.24 15.93 -3.15
N VAL A 94 -4.22 15.26 -2.62
CA VAL A 94 -2.84 15.35 -3.13
C VAL A 94 -2.76 14.82 -4.56
N ALA A 95 -3.45 13.72 -4.90
CA ALA A 95 -3.49 13.19 -6.26
C ALA A 95 -4.12 14.19 -7.25
N ILE A 96 -5.20 14.87 -6.87
CA ILE A 96 -5.85 15.89 -7.68
C ILE A 96 -4.92 17.08 -7.93
N GLU A 97 -4.28 17.60 -6.86
CA GLU A 97 -3.42 18.79 -6.95
C GLU A 97 -2.13 18.53 -7.76
N ARG A 98 -1.64 17.31 -7.75
CA ARG A 98 -0.36 16.95 -8.38
C ARG A 98 -0.47 16.50 -9.83
N ASP A 99 -1.64 16.07 -10.26
CA ASP A 99 -1.82 15.41 -11.56
C ASP A 99 -2.96 16.02 -12.36
N GLY A 100 -2.60 16.92 -13.28
CA GLY A 100 -3.55 17.54 -14.20
C GLY A 100 -4.17 16.57 -15.22
N SER A 101 -3.58 15.37 -15.42
CA SER A 101 -4.11 14.37 -16.35
C SER A 101 -5.26 13.55 -15.77
N GLY A 102 -5.39 13.53 -14.43
CA GLY A 102 -6.38 12.73 -13.73
C GLY A 102 -6.02 11.23 -13.61
N ILE A 103 -4.85 10.80 -14.07
CA ILE A 103 -4.40 9.40 -13.98
C ILE A 103 -4.25 8.98 -12.51
N ALA A 104 -3.57 9.81 -11.70
CA ALA A 104 -3.31 9.51 -10.30
C ALA A 104 -4.62 9.33 -9.52
N VAL A 105 -5.57 10.25 -9.66
CA VAL A 105 -6.86 10.19 -8.97
C VAL A 105 -7.69 9.01 -9.44
N SER A 106 -7.69 8.71 -10.75
CA SER A 106 -8.44 7.59 -11.31
C SER A 106 -7.90 6.24 -10.80
N VAL A 107 -6.57 6.05 -10.84
CA VAL A 107 -5.94 4.82 -10.37
C VAL A 107 -6.11 4.66 -8.86
N LEU A 108 -5.94 5.73 -8.08
CA LEU A 108 -6.14 5.70 -6.63
C LEU A 108 -7.59 5.36 -6.25
N THR A 109 -8.57 5.98 -6.90
CA THR A 109 -9.99 5.72 -6.66
C THR A 109 -10.36 4.29 -7.03
N MET A 110 -9.88 3.80 -8.18
CA MET A 110 -10.08 2.41 -8.60
C MET A 110 -9.44 1.43 -7.60
N LEU A 111 -8.24 1.70 -7.12
CA LEU A 111 -7.55 0.88 -6.11
C LEU A 111 -8.32 0.84 -4.79
N ILE A 112 -8.78 2.01 -4.30
CA ILE A 112 -9.59 2.13 -3.08
C ILE A 112 -10.88 1.30 -3.23
N PHE A 113 -11.60 1.47 -4.34
CA PHE A 113 -12.85 0.75 -4.59
C PHE A 113 -12.62 -0.77 -4.67
N THR A 114 -11.59 -1.19 -5.41
CA THR A 114 -11.28 -2.62 -5.62
C THR A 114 -10.88 -3.29 -4.31
N LEU A 115 -9.97 -2.68 -3.53
CA LEU A 115 -9.55 -3.23 -2.25
C LEU A 115 -10.68 -3.18 -1.21
N GLY A 116 -11.47 -2.09 -1.17
CA GLY A 116 -12.62 -1.98 -0.29
C GLY A 116 -13.67 -3.06 -0.56
N THR A 117 -13.99 -3.30 -1.83
CA THR A 117 -14.88 -4.38 -2.25
C THR A 117 -14.32 -5.75 -1.88
N TRP A 118 -13.03 -5.97 -2.13
CA TRP A 118 -12.38 -7.21 -1.74
C TRP A 118 -12.47 -7.45 -0.23
N TYR A 119 -12.11 -6.47 0.61
CA TYR A 119 -12.18 -6.60 2.06
C TYR A 119 -13.59 -6.86 2.58
N ALA A 120 -14.60 -6.26 1.94
CA ALA A 120 -16.00 -6.48 2.31
C ALA A 120 -16.53 -7.86 1.94
N LEU A 121 -16.06 -8.44 0.82
CA LEU A 121 -16.61 -9.67 0.25
C LEU A 121 -15.77 -10.93 0.54
N ARG A 122 -14.49 -10.79 0.93
CA ARG A 122 -13.63 -11.95 1.12
C ARG A 122 -14.08 -12.82 2.30
N ALA A 123 -14.22 -14.11 2.06
CA ALA A 123 -14.46 -15.11 3.11
C ALA A 123 -13.18 -15.65 3.76
N GLY A 124 -12.02 -15.47 3.12
CA GLY A 124 -10.73 -15.98 3.59
C GLY A 124 -9.56 -15.53 2.73
N ARG A 125 -8.36 -16.08 3.01
CA ARG A 125 -7.15 -15.84 2.25
C ARG A 125 -7.12 -16.75 1.02
N THR A 126 -6.86 -16.18 -0.15
CA THR A 126 -6.75 -16.90 -1.43
C THR A 126 -5.57 -16.35 -2.22
N ALA A 127 -4.98 -17.17 -3.11
CA ALA A 127 -3.89 -16.71 -3.97
C ALA A 127 -4.31 -15.50 -4.82
N ALA A 128 -5.51 -15.51 -5.39
CA ALA A 128 -6.02 -14.35 -6.15
C ALA A 128 -6.14 -13.09 -5.28
N GLY A 129 -6.57 -13.25 -4.03
CA GLY A 129 -6.63 -12.15 -3.06
C GLY A 129 -5.25 -11.61 -2.70
N ASP A 130 -4.27 -12.48 -2.48
CA ASP A 130 -2.90 -12.06 -2.19
C ASP A 130 -2.28 -11.33 -3.38
N HIS A 131 -2.50 -11.79 -4.63
CA HIS A 131 -2.10 -11.04 -5.83
C HIS A 131 -2.79 -9.67 -5.90
N LEU A 132 -4.08 -9.59 -5.59
CA LEU A 132 -4.81 -8.32 -5.53
C LEU A 132 -4.21 -7.38 -4.47
N LEU A 133 -3.90 -7.89 -3.28
CA LEU A 133 -3.27 -7.10 -2.22
C LEU A 133 -1.86 -6.61 -2.61
N LEU A 134 -1.08 -7.44 -3.33
CA LEU A 134 0.23 -7.04 -3.82
C LEU A 134 0.14 -6.02 -4.96
N SER A 135 -0.94 -6.01 -5.74
CA SER A 135 -1.12 -5.05 -6.84
C SER A 135 -1.20 -3.58 -6.38
N LYS A 136 -1.41 -3.33 -5.09
CA LYS A 136 -1.37 -1.97 -4.54
C LYS A 136 0.00 -1.30 -4.72
N TYR A 137 1.11 -2.03 -4.68
CA TYR A 137 2.45 -1.46 -4.83
C TYR A 137 2.71 -0.91 -6.23
N PRO A 138 2.50 -1.66 -7.33
CA PRO A 138 2.59 -1.09 -8.67
C PRO A 138 1.56 0.02 -8.91
N ALA A 139 0.35 -0.08 -8.37
CA ALA A 139 -0.64 1.00 -8.47
C ALA A 139 -0.18 2.28 -7.77
N ILE A 140 0.45 2.18 -6.59
CA ILE A 140 1.06 3.32 -5.89
C ILE A 140 2.14 3.99 -6.75
N VAL A 141 2.99 3.23 -7.46
CA VAL A 141 3.98 3.81 -8.38
C VAL A 141 3.28 4.66 -9.44
N VAL A 142 2.21 4.15 -10.06
CA VAL A 142 1.43 4.90 -11.07
C VAL A 142 0.77 6.14 -10.47
N VAL A 143 0.20 6.04 -9.26
CA VAL A 143 -0.40 7.17 -8.54
C VAL A 143 0.63 8.27 -8.25
N ILE A 144 1.83 7.90 -7.79
CA ILE A 144 2.91 8.87 -7.52
C ILE A 144 3.40 9.51 -8.83
N ALA A 145 3.56 8.72 -9.89
CA ALA A 145 4.02 9.17 -11.18
C ALA A 145 3.03 10.15 -11.86
N GLY A 146 1.71 9.90 -11.73
CA GLY A 146 0.68 10.73 -12.35
C GLY A 146 0.90 10.88 -13.86
N GLU A 147 0.92 12.12 -14.36
CA GLU A 147 1.13 12.43 -15.79
C GLU A 147 2.49 11.95 -16.34
N ARG A 148 3.49 11.72 -15.49
CA ARG A 148 4.79 11.15 -15.94
C ARG A 148 4.63 9.78 -16.61
N VAL A 149 3.54 9.07 -16.34
CA VAL A 149 3.21 7.82 -17.04
C VAL A 149 3.07 8.06 -18.55
N LEU A 150 2.54 9.21 -18.97
CA LEU A 150 2.34 9.56 -20.38
C LEU A 150 3.68 9.88 -21.09
N SER A 151 4.61 10.49 -20.38
CA SER A 151 5.92 10.88 -20.93
C SER A 151 6.95 9.75 -20.92
N ALA A 152 6.88 8.83 -19.94
CA ALA A 152 7.82 7.73 -19.79
C ALA A 152 7.14 6.39 -19.44
N PRO A 153 6.16 5.92 -20.26
CA PRO A 153 5.33 4.77 -19.91
C PRO A 153 6.13 3.49 -19.70
N VAL A 154 7.13 3.23 -20.54
CA VAL A 154 7.95 2.02 -20.44
C VAL A 154 8.75 1.98 -19.14
N PHE A 155 9.32 3.11 -18.74
CA PHE A 155 10.07 3.21 -17.49
C PHE A 155 9.16 3.01 -16.28
N ILE A 156 8.04 3.76 -16.19
CA ILE A 156 7.14 3.73 -15.04
C ILE A 156 6.47 2.34 -14.91
N LEU A 157 5.90 1.82 -15.99
CA LEU A 157 5.23 0.51 -15.94
C LEU A 157 6.23 -0.63 -15.73
N GLY A 158 7.43 -0.54 -16.33
CA GLY A 158 8.51 -1.49 -16.10
C GLY A 158 8.98 -1.50 -14.63
N SER A 159 9.18 -0.32 -14.04
CA SER A 159 9.55 -0.18 -12.62
C SER A 159 8.43 -0.68 -11.69
N ALA A 160 7.17 -0.36 -11.99
CA ALA A 160 6.01 -0.85 -11.25
C ALA A 160 5.92 -2.38 -11.28
N LEU A 161 6.14 -2.98 -12.46
CA LEU A 161 6.15 -4.43 -12.62
C LEU A 161 7.33 -5.10 -11.89
N ALA A 162 8.53 -4.51 -11.98
CA ALA A 162 9.71 -5.00 -11.24
C ALA A 162 9.47 -4.97 -9.73
N LEU A 163 8.86 -3.89 -9.22
CA LEU A 163 8.51 -3.78 -7.82
C LEU A 163 7.45 -4.82 -7.41
N TYR A 164 6.44 -5.06 -8.26
CA TYR A 164 5.46 -6.12 -8.03
C TYR A 164 6.14 -7.48 -7.82
N PHE A 165 7.05 -7.85 -8.72
CA PHE A 165 7.78 -9.12 -8.59
C PHE A 165 8.71 -9.16 -7.39
N ALA A 166 9.33 -8.05 -7.02
CA ALA A 166 10.18 -7.97 -5.83
C ALA A 166 9.36 -8.20 -4.55
N VAL A 167 8.19 -7.54 -4.44
CA VAL A 167 7.30 -7.73 -3.28
C VAL A 167 6.67 -9.13 -3.28
N PHE A 168 6.29 -9.66 -4.44
CA PHE A 168 5.82 -11.03 -4.59
C PHE A 168 6.88 -12.06 -4.12
N ALA A 169 8.13 -11.92 -4.57
CA ALA A 169 9.21 -12.80 -4.16
C ALA A 169 9.49 -12.69 -2.65
N TYR A 170 9.42 -11.48 -2.10
CA TYR A 170 9.55 -11.27 -0.67
C TYR A 170 8.42 -11.97 0.11
N GLU A 171 7.17 -11.85 -0.33
CA GLU A 171 6.01 -12.48 0.32
C GLU A 171 6.14 -14.01 0.32
N VAL A 172 6.47 -14.60 -0.84
CA VAL A 172 6.67 -16.06 -0.98
C VAL A 172 7.82 -16.55 -0.09
N TRP A 173 8.89 -15.77 0.04
CA TRP A 173 10.04 -16.14 0.86
C TRP A 173 9.78 -15.95 2.35
N HIS A 174 9.06 -14.88 2.73
CA HIS A 174 8.87 -14.50 4.13
C HIS A 174 7.70 -15.23 4.80
N ASP A 175 6.65 -15.58 4.04
CA ASP A 175 5.47 -16.30 4.53
C ASP A 175 5.30 -17.65 3.80
N PRO A 176 5.90 -18.74 4.34
CA PRO A 176 5.75 -20.08 3.75
C PRO A 176 4.31 -20.61 3.74
N ALA A 177 3.42 -20.02 4.58
CA ALA A 177 2.00 -20.34 4.62
C ALA A 177 1.17 -19.52 3.64
N SER A 178 1.81 -18.63 2.87
CA SER A 178 1.14 -17.85 1.84
C SER A 178 0.56 -18.77 0.76
N PRO A 179 -0.70 -18.55 0.34
CA PRO A 179 -1.27 -19.23 -0.83
C PRO A 179 -0.49 -19.05 -2.12
N LEU A 180 0.46 -18.07 -2.15
CA LEU A 180 1.37 -17.83 -3.28
C LEU A 180 2.60 -18.75 -3.27
N SER A 181 2.91 -19.41 -2.15
CA SER A 181 4.06 -20.30 -2.07
C SER A 181 3.76 -21.61 -2.82
N ILE A 182 4.58 -21.90 -3.83
CA ILE A 182 4.52 -23.14 -4.61
C ILE A 182 5.06 -24.27 -3.72
N GLY A 183 4.24 -24.89 -2.92
CA GLY A 183 4.66 -26.02 -2.06
C GLY A 183 4.00 -26.12 -0.68
N GLY A 184 3.12 -25.20 -0.31
CA GLY A 184 2.46 -25.14 1.00
C GLY A 184 1.36 -26.17 1.25
N HIS A 185 1.26 -27.22 0.46
CA HIS A 185 0.34 -28.34 0.68
C HIS A 185 1.14 -29.63 0.96
N ARG A 186 1.68 -29.72 2.19
CA ARG A 186 2.03 -31.02 2.79
C ARG A 186 1.62 -31.03 4.25
#